data_7fef511fa1fc2889176bb6d5bbec2e2b
#
_entry.id   7fef511fa1fc2889176bb6d5bbec2e2b
#
_cell.length_a   1.000
_cell.length_b   1.000
_cell.length_c   1.000
_cell.angle_alpha   90.00
_cell.angle_beta   90.00
_cell.angle_gamma   90.00
#
_symmetry.space_group_name_H-M   'P 1'
#
loop_
_entity.id
_entity.type
_entity.pdbx_description
1 polymer ?
#
loop_
_entity_poly.entity_id
_entity_poly.type
_entity_poly.pdbx_seq_one_letter_code
_entity_poly.pdbx_strand_id
1 'polypeptide(L)'
;PCLGEERKAPPAVRAMREGVSPEAAVCSARRLWIDPGALEVRDTPKGPFVFAEVLEAGRPARERLAETIPQWIAALRGRRFMRWGVGESRFSRPVRWLVALLGSELIPVTLSGSDPVVQSGQTSRGHRLYSDAVAIPSADAYAAALADAGVVVNRSDRASFIRTSVERSAAALDAVPDLPSDLFEELTDLVETPLLIEGSVADHYLALPAEVLSTVMRAHQRYVPLYRKDADSDPLALDARKSLLARFLCIGNGLADASDTVRRGNE
;
A
#
# COMPACT_ATOMS: atom_id res chain seq x y z
N PRO A 1 25.57 -5.55 7.48
CA PRO A 1 26.36 -4.44 8.03
C PRO A 1 26.27 -4.47 9.54
N CYS A 2 27.45 -4.45 10.22
CA CYS A 2 27.53 -4.32 11.65
C CYS A 2 27.19 -2.87 11.99
N LEU A 3 26.17 -2.66 12.81
CA LEU A 3 25.89 -1.35 13.42
C LEU A 3 26.66 -1.30 14.74
N GLY A 4 27.69 -0.43 14.84
CA GLY A 4 28.37 -0.13 16.08
C GLY A 4 27.51 0.86 16.89
N GLU A 5 27.04 0.47 18.06
CA GLU A 5 26.43 1.39 19.02
C GLU A 5 27.46 1.80 20.08
N GLU A 6 27.69 3.10 20.24
CA GLU A 6 28.43 3.62 21.39
C GLU A 6 27.58 3.55 22.65
N ARG A 7 28.00 2.74 23.63
CA ARG A 7 27.34 2.68 24.94
C ARG A 7 28.19 3.35 26.02
N LYS A 8 27.58 4.29 26.71
CA LYS A 8 28.19 5.04 27.81
C LYS A 8 28.16 4.21 29.08
N ALA A 9 29.32 4.02 29.70
CA ALA A 9 29.49 3.35 30.98
C ALA A 9 29.65 4.36 32.15
N PRO A 10 29.77 3.93 33.42
CA PRO A 10 29.89 4.83 34.56
C PRO A 10 31.08 5.79 34.50
N PRO A 11 31.09 6.91 35.34
CA PRO A 11 32.17 7.89 35.36
C PRO A 11 33.55 7.25 35.58
N ALA A 12 34.55 7.67 34.82
CA ALA A 12 35.90 7.12 34.83
C ALA A 12 36.60 7.20 36.21
N VAL A 13 36.28 8.26 36.99
CA VAL A 13 36.79 8.46 38.38
C VAL A 13 36.38 7.32 39.31
N ARG A 14 35.28 6.64 39.04
CA ARG A 14 34.86 5.41 39.75
C ARG A 14 35.34 4.15 39.07
N ALA A 15 35.76 4.26 37.82
CA ALA A 15 36.11 3.10 37.01
C ALA A 15 37.60 2.87 36.85
N MET A 16 38.47 3.88 37.13
CA MET A 16 39.94 3.73 37.08
C MET A 16 40.62 4.31 38.27
N ARG A 17 41.45 3.57 38.95
CA ARG A 17 42.37 3.99 40.02
C ARG A 17 43.76 3.46 39.61
N GLU A 18 44.73 4.36 39.45
CA GLU A 18 46.14 4.05 39.23
C GLU A 18 46.50 3.12 38.07
N GLY A 19 45.86 3.33 36.88
CA GLY A 19 46.24 2.63 35.63
C GLY A 19 45.84 1.17 35.56
N VAL A 20 45.11 0.63 36.55
CA VAL A 20 44.54 -0.73 36.55
C VAL A 20 43.02 -0.62 36.42
N SER A 21 42.43 -1.36 35.52
CA SER A 21 40.98 -1.39 35.28
C SER A 21 40.26 -1.82 36.56
N PRO A 22 39.49 -0.95 37.24
CA PRO A 22 38.82 -1.29 38.49
C PRO A 22 37.68 -2.28 38.24
N GLU A 23 37.32 -3.02 39.28
CA GLU A 23 36.22 -4.00 39.25
C GLU A 23 34.94 -3.49 38.59
N ALA A 24 34.63 -2.23 38.74
CA ALA A 24 33.45 -1.60 38.13
C ALA A 24 33.52 -1.52 36.59
N ALA A 25 34.71 -1.28 35.99
CA ALA A 25 34.92 -1.29 34.57
C ALA A 25 34.91 -2.74 34.03
N VAL A 26 35.52 -3.66 34.74
CA VAL A 26 35.48 -5.09 34.42
C VAL A 26 34.06 -5.66 34.51
N CYS A 27 33.30 -5.27 35.54
CA CYS A 27 31.88 -5.64 35.66
C CYS A 27 31.02 -5.06 34.51
N SER A 28 31.27 -3.81 34.11
CA SER A 28 30.56 -3.18 33.00
C SER A 28 30.94 -3.86 31.68
N ALA A 29 32.20 -4.16 31.44
CA ALA A 29 32.69 -4.89 30.29
C ALA A 29 32.07 -6.29 30.20
N ARG A 30 32.07 -7.03 31.32
CA ARG A 30 31.42 -8.36 31.40
C ARG A 30 29.93 -8.31 31.11
N ARG A 31 29.23 -7.28 31.62
CA ARG A 31 27.78 -7.12 31.37
C ARG A 31 27.48 -6.80 29.92
N LEU A 32 28.43 -6.20 29.21
CA LEU A 32 28.30 -5.84 27.78
C LEU A 32 28.97 -6.85 26.86
N TRP A 33 29.57 -7.94 27.43
CA TRP A 33 30.32 -8.98 26.70
C TRP A 33 31.48 -8.40 25.85
N ILE A 34 32.18 -7.41 26.40
CA ILE A 34 33.30 -6.71 25.76
C ILE A 34 34.59 -6.99 26.52
N ASP A 35 35.69 -7.05 25.77
CA ASP A 35 37.03 -7.11 26.40
C ASP A 35 37.26 -5.83 27.23
N PRO A 36 37.66 -5.95 28.52
CA PRO A 36 38.03 -4.79 29.33
C PRO A 36 39.09 -3.91 28.71
N GLY A 37 39.96 -4.44 27.85
CA GLY A 37 40.99 -3.71 27.12
C GLY A 37 40.43 -2.81 25.98
N ALA A 38 39.18 -3.00 25.57
CA ALA A 38 38.49 -2.20 24.54
C ALA A 38 37.74 -0.97 25.10
N LEU A 39 37.91 -0.70 26.42
CA LEU A 39 37.31 0.44 27.08
C LEU A 39 38.14 1.71 26.85
N GLU A 40 37.51 2.78 26.34
CA GLU A 40 38.14 4.09 26.16
C GLU A 40 37.62 5.11 27.20
N VAL A 41 38.53 5.92 27.75
CA VAL A 41 38.14 7.03 28.59
C VAL A 41 38.09 8.29 27.73
N ARG A 42 36.92 8.93 27.72
CA ARG A 42 36.73 10.19 26.99
C ARG A 42 36.22 11.28 27.94
N ASP A 43 36.75 12.47 27.81
CA ASP A 43 36.29 13.64 28.54
C ASP A 43 34.93 14.14 28.01
N THR A 44 34.01 14.37 28.92
CA THR A 44 32.70 14.94 28.61
C THR A 44 32.45 16.19 29.42
N PRO A 45 31.50 17.06 29.07
CA PRO A 45 31.17 18.25 29.90
C PRO A 45 30.79 17.95 31.35
N LYS A 46 30.52 16.66 31.65
CA LYS A 46 30.21 16.18 33.03
C LYS A 46 31.36 15.42 33.67
N GLY A 47 32.59 15.56 33.12
CA GLY A 47 33.79 14.86 33.55
C GLY A 47 34.13 13.62 32.67
N PRO A 48 35.22 12.93 32.99
CA PRO A 48 35.66 11.77 32.22
C PRO A 48 34.71 10.58 32.41
N PHE A 49 34.32 9.93 31.28
CA PHE A 49 33.50 8.75 31.25
C PHE A 49 34.18 7.63 30.44
N VAL A 50 33.87 6.39 30.81
CA VAL A 50 34.30 5.22 30.05
C VAL A 50 33.29 4.97 28.95
N PHE A 51 33.79 4.73 27.74
CA PHE A 51 33.02 4.35 26.58
C PHE A 51 33.47 2.98 26.09
N ALA A 52 32.56 2.25 25.50
CA ALA A 52 32.84 1.01 24.83
C ALA A 52 32.12 1.00 23.49
N GLU A 53 32.81 0.59 22.45
CA GLU A 53 32.20 0.31 21.15
C GLU A 53 31.67 -1.13 21.16
N VAL A 54 30.36 -1.28 21.10
CA VAL A 54 29.70 -2.60 21.04
C VAL A 54 29.41 -2.90 19.59
N LEU A 55 30.16 -3.85 19.03
CA LEU A 55 29.87 -4.39 17.69
C LEU A 55 28.76 -5.42 17.83
N GLU A 56 27.54 -5.06 17.48
CA GLU A 56 26.47 -6.03 17.30
C GLU A 56 26.65 -6.72 15.94
N ALA A 57 26.90 -8.03 15.96
CA ALA A 57 26.94 -8.80 14.72
C ALA A 57 25.58 -8.73 14.04
N GLY A 58 25.56 -8.26 12.78
CA GLY A 58 24.35 -8.24 11.97
C GLY A 58 23.81 -9.66 11.76
N ARG A 59 22.49 -9.80 11.80
CA ARG A 59 21.82 -11.05 11.43
C ARG A 59 21.48 -11.06 9.94
N PRO A 60 21.47 -12.22 9.28
CA PRO A 60 21.04 -12.32 7.89
C PRO A 60 19.64 -11.68 7.68
N ALA A 61 19.51 -10.91 6.60
CA ALA A 61 18.24 -10.21 6.31
C ALA A 61 17.05 -11.17 6.21
N ARG A 62 17.28 -12.37 5.66
CA ARG A 62 16.28 -13.43 5.55
C ARG A 62 15.67 -13.80 6.91
N GLU A 63 16.53 -14.03 7.90
CA GLU A 63 16.08 -14.40 9.26
C GLU A 63 15.29 -13.25 9.91
N ARG A 64 15.83 -12.03 9.81
CA ARG A 64 15.15 -10.86 10.37
C ARG A 64 13.80 -10.60 9.72
N LEU A 65 13.70 -10.74 8.41
CA LEU A 65 12.44 -10.57 7.68
C LEU A 65 11.43 -11.65 8.05
N ALA A 66 11.85 -12.91 8.19
CA ALA A 66 10.96 -14.00 8.61
C ALA A 66 10.31 -13.73 9.98
N GLU A 67 11.06 -13.13 10.92
CA GLU A 67 10.55 -12.75 12.25
C GLU A 67 9.69 -11.46 12.21
N THR A 68 10.06 -10.50 11.36
CA THR A 68 9.50 -9.15 11.42
C THR A 68 8.24 -8.99 10.55
N ILE A 69 8.17 -9.66 9.39
CA ILE A 69 7.01 -9.55 8.49
C ILE A 69 5.68 -9.92 9.17
N PRO A 70 5.57 -11.03 9.95
CA PRO A 70 4.34 -11.33 10.67
C PRO A 70 3.94 -10.22 11.65
N GLN A 71 4.93 -9.59 12.31
CA GLN A 71 4.70 -8.50 13.24
C GLN A 71 4.19 -7.24 12.51
N TRP A 72 4.76 -6.92 11.35
CA TRP A 72 4.31 -5.79 10.52
C TRP A 72 2.86 -5.99 10.07
N ILE A 73 2.53 -7.20 9.60
CA ILE A 73 1.16 -7.52 9.18
C ILE A 73 0.20 -7.41 10.37
N ALA A 74 0.57 -7.93 11.53
CA ALA A 74 -0.22 -7.84 12.75
C ALA A 74 -0.36 -6.40 13.28
N ALA A 75 0.58 -5.52 12.98
CA ALA A 75 0.56 -4.11 13.38
C ALA A 75 -0.29 -3.22 12.47
N LEU A 76 -0.67 -3.67 11.28
CA LEU A 76 -1.55 -2.92 10.38
C LEU A 76 -2.88 -2.63 11.06
N ARG A 77 -3.41 -1.43 10.83
CA ARG A 77 -4.69 -0.97 11.38
C ARG A 77 -5.54 -0.35 10.28
N GLY A 78 -6.83 -0.62 10.32
CA GLY A 78 -7.80 -0.05 9.39
C GLY A 78 -9.18 0.04 10.04
N ARG A 79 -9.99 1.02 9.62
CA ARG A 79 -11.33 1.28 10.19
C ARG A 79 -12.29 0.11 10.05
N ARG A 80 -12.13 -0.74 9.01
CA ARG A 80 -13.03 -1.83 8.66
C ARG A 80 -12.33 -3.18 8.61
N PHE A 81 -11.29 -3.36 9.44
CA PHE A 81 -10.64 -4.66 9.57
C PHE A 81 -11.57 -5.63 10.28
N MET A 82 -11.69 -6.81 9.70
CA MET A 82 -12.50 -7.91 10.23
C MET A 82 -11.65 -9.16 10.48
N ARG A 83 -12.10 -10.02 11.36
CA ARG A 83 -11.58 -11.39 11.50
C ARG A 83 -12.28 -12.31 10.51
N TRP A 84 -11.68 -13.42 10.20
CA TRP A 84 -12.28 -14.46 9.36
C TRP A 84 -11.97 -15.85 9.91
N GLY A 85 -12.87 -16.83 9.63
CA GLY A 85 -12.79 -18.16 10.21
C GLY A 85 -12.81 -18.11 11.74
N VAL A 86 -12.07 -18.98 12.37
CA VAL A 86 -11.85 -18.99 13.83
C VAL A 86 -10.55 -18.31 14.24
N GLY A 87 -9.84 -17.68 13.29
CA GLY A 87 -8.56 -17.00 13.50
C GLY A 87 -8.69 -15.65 14.22
N GLU A 88 -7.57 -15.16 14.75
CA GLU A 88 -7.46 -13.87 15.43
C GLU A 88 -6.92 -12.75 14.52
N SER A 89 -6.37 -13.09 13.35
CA SER A 89 -5.87 -12.11 12.37
C SER A 89 -6.96 -11.19 11.89
N ARG A 90 -6.61 -9.91 11.70
CA ARG A 90 -7.54 -8.88 11.23
C ARG A 90 -6.99 -8.18 10.01
N PHE A 91 -7.78 -8.07 8.96
CA PHE A 91 -7.46 -7.33 7.75
C PHE A 91 -8.74 -6.84 7.05
N SER A 92 -8.60 -6.05 6.00
CA SER A 92 -9.75 -5.55 5.21
C SER A 92 -10.48 -6.66 4.45
N ARG A 93 -9.76 -7.70 4.09
CA ARG A 93 -10.26 -8.92 3.44
C ARG A 93 -9.49 -10.14 3.97
N PRO A 94 -10.06 -11.38 3.94
CA PRO A 94 -9.32 -12.57 4.30
C PRO A 94 -8.05 -12.72 3.47
N VAL A 95 -6.91 -12.85 4.12
CA VAL A 95 -5.63 -13.15 3.46
C VAL A 95 -5.65 -14.64 3.11
N ARG A 96 -5.48 -14.97 1.83
CA ARG A 96 -5.53 -16.35 1.33
C ARG A 96 -4.18 -16.87 0.86
N TRP A 97 -3.30 -15.98 0.47
CA TRP A 97 -1.92 -16.28 0.06
C TRP A 97 -1.01 -15.13 0.42
N LEU A 98 0.25 -15.43 0.51
CA LEU A 98 1.31 -14.47 0.82
C LEU A 98 2.53 -14.78 -0.03
N VAL A 99 3.11 -13.78 -0.67
CA VAL A 99 4.40 -13.89 -1.33
C VAL A 99 5.40 -13.04 -0.54
N ALA A 100 6.50 -13.65 -0.13
CA ALA A 100 7.58 -12.97 0.56
C ALA A 100 8.92 -13.44 -0.01
N LEU A 101 9.60 -12.56 -0.76
CA LEU A 101 10.82 -12.85 -1.48
C LEU A 101 11.91 -11.81 -1.18
N LEU A 102 13.15 -12.27 -1.12
CA LEU A 102 14.36 -11.44 -1.13
C LEU A 102 15.20 -11.87 -2.33
N GLY A 103 15.20 -11.07 -3.41
CA GLY A 103 15.68 -11.53 -4.70
C GLY A 103 14.85 -12.72 -5.19
N SER A 104 15.48 -13.88 -5.43
CA SER A 104 14.80 -15.14 -5.77
C SER A 104 14.56 -16.07 -4.57
N GLU A 105 15.03 -15.68 -3.39
CA GLU A 105 14.95 -16.52 -2.19
C GLU A 105 13.62 -16.31 -1.45
N LEU A 106 12.95 -17.41 -1.13
CA LEU A 106 11.72 -17.39 -0.32
C LEU A 106 12.03 -17.07 1.13
N ILE A 107 11.37 -16.06 1.67
CA ILE A 107 11.36 -15.75 3.10
C ILE A 107 10.22 -16.54 3.75
N PRO A 108 10.53 -17.46 4.68
CA PRO A 108 9.51 -18.28 5.34
C PRO A 108 8.71 -17.43 6.33
N VAL A 109 7.48 -17.12 5.98
CA VAL A 109 6.54 -16.34 6.80
C VAL A 109 5.29 -17.16 7.05
N THR A 110 4.84 -17.21 8.30
CA THR A 110 3.59 -17.88 8.68
C THR A 110 2.68 -16.91 9.41
N LEU A 111 1.45 -16.77 8.93
CA LEU A 111 0.38 -16.03 9.59
C LEU A 111 -0.42 -16.99 10.48
N SER A 112 0.13 -17.34 11.63
CA SER A 112 -0.46 -18.33 12.54
C SER A 112 -1.81 -17.95 13.11
N GLY A 113 -2.14 -16.65 13.16
CA GLY A 113 -3.44 -16.15 13.60
C GLY A 113 -4.53 -16.15 12.51
N SER A 114 -4.23 -16.60 11.29
CA SER A 114 -5.22 -16.72 10.22
C SER A 114 -5.87 -18.10 10.19
N ASP A 115 -7.10 -18.19 9.67
CA ASP A 115 -7.79 -19.45 9.46
C ASP A 115 -8.40 -19.48 8.03
N PRO A 116 -7.93 -20.39 7.16
CA PRO A 116 -6.80 -21.31 7.36
C PRO A 116 -5.47 -20.58 7.56
N VAL A 117 -4.50 -21.28 8.18
CA VAL A 117 -3.14 -20.73 8.35
C VAL A 117 -2.51 -20.48 6.99
N VAL A 118 -2.00 -19.26 6.78
CA VAL A 118 -1.35 -18.86 5.53
C VAL A 118 0.16 -18.87 5.70
N GLN A 119 0.83 -19.55 4.79
CA GLN A 119 2.29 -19.55 4.66
C GLN A 119 2.72 -18.83 3.40
N SER A 120 3.90 -18.20 3.45
CA SER A 120 4.48 -17.58 2.25
C SER A 120 4.86 -18.61 1.20
N GLY A 121 4.70 -18.23 -0.05
CA GLY A 121 5.07 -19.01 -1.22
C GLY A 121 5.62 -18.13 -2.33
N GLN A 122 5.93 -18.75 -3.47
CA GLN A 122 6.33 -18.08 -4.71
C GLN A 122 5.19 -18.04 -5.73
N THR A 123 3.95 -18.17 -5.27
CA THR A 123 2.77 -18.16 -6.13
C THR A 123 1.80 -17.11 -5.64
N SER A 124 1.40 -16.23 -6.55
CA SER A 124 0.33 -15.26 -6.36
C SER A 124 -0.89 -15.64 -7.21
N ARG A 125 -1.84 -14.75 -7.33
CA ARG A 125 -2.98 -14.89 -8.23
C ARG A 125 -3.09 -13.66 -9.12
N GLY A 126 -3.43 -13.91 -10.38
CA GLY A 126 -3.74 -12.85 -11.31
C GLY A 126 -5.19 -12.38 -11.17
N HIS A 127 -5.64 -11.60 -12.12
CA HIS A 127 -7.02 -11.14 -12.18
C HIS A 127 -7.99 -12.31 -12.30
N ARG A 128 -8.97 -12.37 -11.41
CA ARG A 128 -9.87 -13.53 -11.23
C ARG A 128 -10.62 -14.01 -12.46
N LEU A 129 -10.78 -13.14 -13.47
CA LEU A 129 -11.47 -13.49 -14.72
C LEU A 129 -10.53 -14.05 -15.80
N TYR A 130 -9.21 -13.83 -15.67
CA TYR A 130 -8.25 -14.09 -16.75
C TYR A 130 -7.11 -15.00 -16.35
N SER A 131 -6.83 -15.12 -15.06
CA SER A 131 -5.68 -15.90 -14.59
C SER A 131 -5.92 -16.47 -13.20
N ASP A 132 -5.40 -17.67 -12.98
CA ASP A 132 -5.45 -18.32 -11.66
C ASP A 132 -4.15 -18.09 -10.88
N ALA A 133 -3.31 -19.10 -10.82
CA ALA A 133 -2.03 -19.07 -10.12
C ALA A 133 -0.93 -18.46 -10.99
N VAL A 134 -0.17 -17.55 -10.42
CA VAL A 134 0.95 -16.85 -11.07
C VAL A 134 2.22 -17.14 -10.32
N ALA A 135 3.18 -17.80 -10.97
CA ALA A 135 4.49 -18.04 -10.40
C ALA A 135 5.30 -16.73 -10.36
N ILE A 136 5.89 -16.44 -9.21
CA ILE A 136 6.74 -15.26 -8.99
C ILE A 136 8.19 -15.75 -8.79
N PRO A 137 9.02 -15.72 -9.82
CA PRO A 137 10.38 -16.29 -9.74
C PRO A 137 11.32 -15.46 -8.88
N SER A 138 11.09 -14.15 -8.78
CA SER A 138 11.89 -13.23 -7.95
C SER A 138 11.09 -12.00 -7.56
N ALA A 139 11.57 -11.27 -6.58
CA ALA A 139 10.98 -10.00 -6.15
C ALA A 139 10.95 -8.98 -7.29
N ASP A 140 12.00 -8.92 -8.11
CA ASP A 140 12.09 -7.98 -9.24
C ASP A 140 11.09 -8.31 -10.36
N ALA A 141 10.74 -9.58 -10.52
CA ALA A 141 9.79 -10.03 -11.54
C ALA A 141 8.32 -9.87 -11.10
N TYR A 142 8.05 -9.52 -9.85
CA TYR A 142 6.69 -9.50 -9.25
C TYR A 142 5.70 -8.64 -10.03
N ALA A 143 6.07 -7.39 -10.30
CA ALA A 143 5.16 -6.45 -10.96
C ALA A 143 4.87 -6.86 -12.41
N ALA A 144 5.88 -7.34 -13.15
CA ALA A 144 5.71 -7.79 -14.54
C ALA A 144 4.86 -9.07 -14.61
N ALA A 145 5.14 -10.06 -13.76
CA ALA A 145 4.39 -11.31 -13.73
C ALA A 145 2.90 -11.09 -13.41
N LEU A 146 2.58 -10.13 -12.53
CA LEU A 146 1.20 -9.78 -12.24
C LEU A 146 0.55 -8.94 -13.34
N ALA A 147 1.29 -8.05 -14.01
CA ALA A 147 0.79 -7.31 -15.16
C ALA A 147 0.38 -8.24 -16.31
N ASP A 148 1.19 -9.25 -16.62
CA ASP A 148 0.89 -10.28 -17.60
C ASP A 148 -0.35 -11.11 -17.23
N ALA A 149 -0.62 -11.22 -15.94
CA ALA A 149 -1.81 -11.88 -15.39
C ALA A 149 -3.00 -10.93 -15.14
N GLY A 150 -2.97 -9.74 -15.71
CA GLY A 150 -4.05 -8.77 -15.64
C GLY A 150 -4.18 -8.03 -14.30
N VAL A 151 -3.07 -7.80 -13.58
CA VAL A 151 -3.08 -7.02 -12.32
C VAL A 151 -2.01 -5.93 -12.37
N VAL A 152 -2.42 -4.68 -12.34
CA VAL A 152 -1.53 -3.51 -12.26
C VAL A 152 -1.23 -3.23 -10.79
N VAL A 153 -0.06 -3.66 -10.33
CA VAL A 153 0.34 -3.59 -8.91
C VAL A 153 0.53 -2.15 -8.45
N ASN A 154 1.23 -1.33 -9.25
CA ASN A 154 1.56 0.03 -8.88
C ASN A 154 0.32 0.93 -8.89
N ARG A 155 0.05 1.55 -7.75
CA ARG A 155 -1.06 2.50 -7.61
C ARG A 155 -0.90 3.71 -8.53
N SER A 156 0.32 4.23 -8.67
CA SER A 156 0.62 5.37 -9.56
C SER A 156 0.28 5.08 -11.02
N ASP A 157 0.52 3.86 -11.48
CA ASP A 157 0.24 3.48 -12.87
C ASP A 157 -1.27 3.38 -13.11
N ARG A 158 -2.03 2.84 -12.15
CA ARG A 158 -3.50 2.85 -12.20
C ARG A 158 -4.07 4.27 -12.19
N ALA A 159 -3.55 5.12 -11.30
CA ALA A 159 -3.95 6.53 -11.21
C ALA A 159 -3.69 7.29 -12.52
N SER A 160 -2.50 7.11 -13.10
CA SER A 160 -2.12 7.74 -14.37
C SER A 160 -3.01 7.26 -15.52
N PHE A 161 -3.28 5.97 -15.59
CA PHE A 161 -4.19 5.41 -16.60
C PHE A 161 -5.60 6.00 -16.48
N ILE A 162 -6.18 6.02 -15.27
CA ILE A 162 -7.52 6.55 -15.02
C ILE A 162 -7.59 8.02 -15.43
N ARG A 163 -6.67 8.84 -14.95
CA ARG A 163 -6.64 10.28 -15.27
C ARG A 163 -6.54 10.53 -16.77
N THR A 164 -5.55 9.94 -17.42
CA THR A 164 -5.33 10.13 -18.86
C THR A 164 -6.51 9.63 -19.70
N SER A 165 -7.12 8.51 -19.30
CA SER A 165 -8.26 7.95 -20.02
C SER A 165 -9.52 8.81 -19.88
N VAL A 166 -9.80 9.31 -18.67
CA VAL A 166 -10.92 10.20 -18.41
C VAL A 166 -10.76 11.52 -19.16
N GLU A 167 -9.58 12.14 -19.07
CA GLU A 167 -9.30 13.41 -19.77
C GLU A 167 -9.41 13.27 -21.29
N ARG A 168 -8.88 12.18 -21.86
CA ARG A 168 -8.95 11.90 -23.30
C ARG A 168 -10.38 11.68 -23.77
N SER A 169 -11.17 10.88 -23.03
CA SER A 169 -12.57 10.63 -23.38
C SER A 169 -13.43 11.89 -23.25
N ALA A 170 -13.25 12.66 -22.18
CA ALA A 170 -13.93 13.94 -21.99
C ALA A 170 -13.58 14.93 -23.10
N ALA A 171 -12.31 15.03 -23.49
CA ALA A 171 -11.89 15.89 -24.61
C ALA A 171 -12.51 15.46 -25.93
N ALA A 172 -12.61 14.17 -26.22
CA ALA A 172 -13.25 13.64 -27.43
C ALA A 172 -14.75 13.95 -27.50
N LEU A 173 -15.41 14.11 -26.36
CA LEU A 173 -16.82 14.47 -26.23
C LEU A 173 -17.04 15.98 -26.05
N ASP A 174 -15.99 16.78 -26.15
CA ASP A 174 -16.00 18.23 -25.88
C ASP A 174 -16.62 18.57 -24.51
N ALA A 175 -16.24 17.81 -23.48
CA ALA A 175 -16.80 17.86 -22.14
C ALA A 175 -15.76 18.14 -21.07
N VAL A 176 -16.24 18.50 -19.89
CA VAL A 176 -15.44 18.64 -18.66
C VAL A 176 -15.83 17.51 -17.70
N PRO A 177 -14.90 16.64 -17.30
CA PRO A 177 -15.19 15.55 -16.38
C PRO A 177 -15.29 16.07 -14.93
N ASP A 178 -16.31 15.66 -14.20
CA ASP A 178 -16.46 15.93 -12.78
C ASP A 178 -15.84 14.78 -11.96
N LEU A 179 -14.53 14.89 -11.76
CA LEU A 179 -13.72 13.90 -11.07
C LEU A 179 -12.99 14.55 -9.88
N PRO A 180 -13.68 14.79 -8.76
CA PRO A 180 -13.05 15.33 -7.55
C PRO A 180 -12.03 14.35 -6.98
N SER A 181 -11.09 14.85 -6.16
CA SER A 181 -9.94 14.10 -5.68
C SER A 181 -10.32 12.86 -4.88
N ASP A 182 -11.34 12.95 -4.04
CA ASP A 182 -11.85 11.82 -3.24
C ASP A 182 -12.41 10.68 -4.11
N LEU A 183 -13.19 11.00 -5.12
CA LEU A 183 -13.67 10.01 -6.09
C LEU A 183 -12.52 9.41 -6.90
N PHE A 184 -11.58 10.22 -7.35
CA PHE A 184 -10.40 9.75 -8.09
C PHE A 184 -9.55 8.77 -7.26
N GLU A 185 -9.28 9.10 -5.99
CA GLU A 185 -8.55 8.24 -5.08
C GLU A 185 -9.31 6.92 -4.84
N GLU A 186 -10.63 6.99 -4.60
CA GLU A 186 -11.47 5.82 -4.42
C GLU A 186 -11.46 4.91 -5.66
N LEU A 187 -11.66 5.45 -6.86
CA LEU A 187 -11.62 4.68 -8.11
C LEU A 187 -10.26 4.00 -8.34
N THR A 188 -9.17 4.70 -8.01
CA THR A 188 -7.82 4.14 -8.13
C THR A 188 -7.61 2.92 -7.23
N ASP A 189 -8.23 2.92 -6.05
CA ASP A 189 -8.05 1.87 -5.04
C ASP A 189 -9.08 0.73 -5.18
N LEU A 190 -10.16 0.94 -5.94
CA LEU A 190 -11.20 -0.08 -6.16
C LEU A 190 -10.85 -1.11 -7.24
N VAL A 191 -9.91 -0.82 -8.14
CA VAL A 191 -9.63 -1.63 -9.31
C VAL A 191 -8.20 -2.17 -9.32
N GLU A 192 -8.00 -3.37 -9.84
CA GLU A 192 -6.71 -4.00 -10.09
C GLU A 192 -6.24 -3.76 -11.52
N THR A 193 -7.20 -3.68 -12.46
CA THR A 193 -6.98 -3.44 -13.88
C THR A 193 -8.01 -2.41 -14.35
N PRO A 194 -7.65 -1.12 -14.32
CA PRO A 194 -8.59 -0.07 -14.69
C PRO A 194 -8.99 -0.16 -16.16
N LEU A 195 -10.29 -0.13 -16.42
CA LEU A 195 -10.90 -0.09 -17.74
C LEU A 195 -11.87 1.09 -17.78
N LEU A 196 -11.66 2.02 -18.72
CA LEU A 196 -12.61 3.09 -18.94
C LEU A 196 -13.79 2.59 -19.78
N ILE A 197 -14.99 2.85 -19.32
CA ILE A 197 -16.24 2.52 -19.98
C ILE A 197 -17.07 3.80 -20.09
N GLU A 198 -17.59 4.06 -21.28
CA GLU A 198 -18.55 5.14 -21.52
C GLU A 198 -19.97 4.57 -21.46
N GLY A 199 -20.82 5.21 -20.69
CA GLY A 199 -22.24 4.88 -20.60
C GLY A 199 -23.12 6.06 -20.98
N SER A 200 -24.41 5.82 -21.15
CA SER A 200 -25.42 6.82 -21.48
C SER A 200 -26.44 6.96 -20.35
N VAL A 201 -26.94 8.18 -20.20
CA VAL A 201 -28.04 8.52 -19.29
C VAL A 201 -29.33 8.57 -20.09
N ALA A 202 -30.35 7.85 -19.68
CA ALA A 202 -31.63 7.87 -20.36
C ALA A 202 -32.28 9.28 -20.24
N ASP A 203 -32.86 9.72 -21.34
CA ASP A 203 -33.36 11.11 -21.50
C ASP A 203 -34.34 11.56 -20.42
N HIS A 204 -35.14 10.65 -19.87
CA HIS A 204 -36.11 10.99 -18.83
C HIS A 204 -35.44 11.42 -17.51
N TYR A 205 -34.22 10.91 -17.21
CA TYR A 205 -33.48 11.35 -16.03
C TYR A 205 -32.90 12.75 -16.19
N LEU A 206 -32.62 13.19 -17.41
CA LEU A 206 -32.10 14.54 -17.65
C LEU A 206 -33.11 15.67 -17.37
N ALA A 207 -34.39 15.32 -17.13
CA ALA A 207 -35.37 16.27 -16.62
C ALA A 207 -35.18 16.63 -15.14
N LEU A 208 -34.32 15.89 -14.42
CA LEU A 208 -33.94 16.16 -13.03
C LEU A 208 -32.88 17.27 -12.97
N PRO A 209 -32.72 17.94 -11.81
CA PRO A 209 -31.64 18.90 -11.61
C PRO A 209 -30.28 18.27 -11.77
N ALA A 210 -29.34 18.99 -12.38
CA ALA A 210 -27.98 18.52 -12.62
C ALA A 210 -27.26 18.09 -11.33
N GLU A 211 -27.44 18.86 -10.26
CA GLU A 211 -26.86 18.57 -8.95
C GLU A 211 -27.31 17.22 -8.38
N VAL A 212 -28.59 16.88 -8.54
CA VAL A 212 -29.15 15.60 -8.09
C VAL A 212 -28.51 14.45 -8.87
N LEU A 213 -28.46 14.56 -10.20
CA LEU A 213 -27.88 13.52 -11.05
C LEU A 213 -26.39 13.34 -10.79
N SER A 214 -25.62 14.43 -10.75
CA SER A 214 -24.18 14.35 -10.51
C SER A 214 -23.86 13.78 -9.13
N THR A 215 -24.64 14.14 -8.11
CA THR A 215 -24.48 13.58 -6.76
C THR A 215 -24.76 12.08 -6.74
N VAL A 216 -25.82 11.62 -7.37
CA VAL A 216 -26.13 10.18 -7.46
C VAL A 216 -25.02 9.44 -8.23
N MET A 217 -24.59 9.98 -9.36
CA MET A 217 -23.51 9.37 -10.15
C MET A 217 -22.21 9.23 -9.34
N ARG A 218 -21.76 10.29 -8.68
CA ARG A 218 -20.52 10.29 -7.89
C ARG A 218 -20.64 9.48 -6.61
N ALA A 219 -21.62 9.80 -5.78
CA ALA A 219 -21.69 9.27 -4.42
C ALA A 219 -22.19 7.83 -4.33
N HIS A 220 -23.05 7.41 -5.26
CA HIS A 220 -23.67 6.08 -5.21
C HIS A 220 -23.16 5.12 -6.28
N GLN A 221 -22.94 5.62 -7.51
CA GLN A 221 -22.54 4.76 -8.62
C GLN A 221 -21.03 4.78 -8.88
N ARG A 222 -20.29 5.74 -8.32
CA ARG A 222 -18.86 5.95 -8.62
C ARG A 222 -18.61 6.24 -10.10
N TYR A 223 -19.55 6.90 -10.76
CA TYR A 223 -19.41 7.37 -12.12
C TYR A 223 -18.83 8.79 -12.15
N VAL A 224 -18.21 9.14 -13.28
CA VAL A 224 -17.69 10.48 -13.57
C VAL A 224 -18.70 11.18 -14.48
N PRO A 225 -19.49 12.13 -13.98
CA PRO A 225 -20.37 12.95 -14.79
C PRO A 225 -19.58 13.79 -15.79
N LEU A 226 -20.16 14.06 -16.94
CA LEU A 226 -19.58 14.92 -17.96
C LEU A 226 -20.41 16.18 -18.12
N TYR A 227 -19.80 17.33 -17.85
CA TYR A 227 -20.41 18.63 -18.05
C TYR A 227 -20.07 19.18 -19.43
N ARG A 228 -21.01 19.91 -20.00
CA ARG A 228 -20.77 20.69 -21.23
C ARG A 228 -19.78 21.80 -20.94
N LYS A 229 -18.90 22.12 -21.89
CA LYS A 229 -17.94 23.23 -21.74
C LYS A 229 -18.61 24.61 -21.75
N ASP A 230 -19.70 24.71 -22.47
CA ASP A 230 -20.53 25.91 -22.61
C ASP A 230 -21.67 25.96 -21.58
N ALA A 231 -21.67 25.08 -20.60
CA ALA A 231 -22.70 25.03 -19.58
C ALA A 231 -22.75 26.34 -18.81
N ASP A 232 -23.95 26.94 -18.79
CA ASP A 232 -24.24 28.01 -17.85
C ASP A 232 -24.11 27.42 -16.43
N SER A 233 -23.24 28.01 -15.63
CA SER A 233 -22.84 27.46 -14.30
C SER A 233 -23.91 27.74 -13.24
N ASP A 234 -25.20 27.74 -13.60
CA ASP A 234 -26.27 27.77 -12.61
C ASP A 234 -26.45 26.38 -11.94
N PRO A 235 -25.95 26.17 -10.72
CA PRO A 235 -26.11 24.91 -10.02
C PRO A 235 -27.58 24.59 -9.67
N LEU A 236 -28.47 25.57 -9.77
CA LEU A 236 -29.89 25.45 -9.51
C LEU A 236 -30.70 25.17 -10.79
N ALA A 237 -30.05 24.99 -11.93
CA ALA A 237 -30.74 24.65 -13.17
C ALA A 237 -31.57 23.36 -12.98
N LEU A 238 -32.88 23.50 -13.07
CA LEU A 238 -33.84 22.40 -12.87
C LEU A 238 -33.82 21.37 -14.02
N ASP A 239 -33.12 21.64 -15.10
CA ASP A 239 -32.99 20.78 -16.26
C ASP A 239 -31.52 20.47 -16.52
N ALA A 240 -31.12 19.24 -16.24
CA ALA A 240 -29.75 18.80 -16.39
C ALA A 240 -29.24 18.86 -17.84
N ARG A 241 -30.11 18.85 -18.84
CA ARG A 241 -29.74 18.97 -20.28
C ARG A 241 -28.94 20.22 -20.61
N LYS A 242 -29.10 21.26 -19.79
CA LYS A 242 -28.40 22.54 -19.98
C LYS A 242 -26.93 22.48 -19.58
N SER A 243 -26.58 21.59 -18.65
CA SER A 243 -25.25 21.52 -18.05
C SER A 243 -24.57 20.17 -18.24
N LEU A 244 -25.29 19.05 -18.11
CA LEU A 244 -24.74 17.69 -18.25
C LEU A 244 -24.89 17.16 -19.67
N LEU A 245 -23.92 16.38 -20.11
CA LEU A 245 -24.08 15.46 -21.24
C LEU A 245 -24.94 14.28 -20.83
N ALA A 246 -25.69 13.70 -21.79
CA ALA A 246 -26.37 12.41 -21.60
C ALA A 246 -25.38 11.23 -21.58
N ARG A 247 -24.21 11.45 -21.02
CA ARG A 247 -23.09 10.51 -20.98
C ARG A 247 -22.38 10.58 -19.63
N PHE A 248 -21.82 9.45 -19.22
CA PHE A 248 -20.94 9.37 -18.07
C PHE A 248 -19.76 8.45 -18.37
N LEU A 249 -18.71 8.55 -17.54
CA LEU A 249 -17.60 7.61 -17.56
C LEU A 249 -17.63 6.76 -16.30
N CYS A 250 -17.24 5.50 -16.44
CA CYS A 250 -17.12 4.59 -15.32
C CYS A 250 -15.78 3.85 -15.42
N ILE A 251 -15.19 3.56 -14.28
CA ILE A 251 -13.95 2.78 -14.20
C ILE A 251 -14.32 1.36 -13.78
N GLY A 252 -14.26 0.45 -14.74
CA GLY A 252 -14.43 -0.98 -14.50
C GLY A 252 -13.13 -1.65 -14.09
N ASN A 253 -13.23 -2.87 -13.55
CA ASN A 253 -12.10 -3.72 -13.22
C ASN A 253 -12.06 -4.90 -14.21
N GLY A 254 -11.21 -4.83 -15.23
CA GLY A 254 -11.13 -5.90 -16.23
C GLY A 254 -10.46 -5.47 -17.53
N LEU A 255 -10.55 -6.34 -18.53
CA LEU A 255 -10.02 -6.13 -19.87
C LEU A 255 -11.12 -5.64 -20.83
N ALA A 256 -10.69 -5.08 -21.95
CA ALA A 256 -11.56 -4.43 -22.92
C ALA A 256 -12.63 -5.35 -23.55
N ASP A 257 -12.40 -6.65 -23.60
CA ASP A 257 -13.35 -7.66 -24.11
C ASP A 257 -14.62 -7.77 -23.26
N ALA A 258 -14.54 -7.42 -21.96
CA ALA A 258 -15.67 -7.39 -21.05
C ALA A 258 -16.45 -6.06 -21.06
N SER A 259 -15.97 -5.03 -21.76
CA SER A 259 -16.49 -3.65 -21.70
C SER A 259 -17.98 -3.56 -22.09
N ASP A 260 -18.41 -4.24 -23.13
CA ASP A 260 -19.80 -4.22 -23.60
C ASP A 260 -20.78 -4.89 -22.63
N THR A 261 -20.35 -5.96 -21.96
CA THR A 261 -21.17 -6.62 -20.93
C THR A 261 -21.32 -5.73 -19.70
N VAL A 262 -20.22 -5.10 -19.27
CA VAL A 262 -20.23 -4.18 -18.11
C VAL A 262 -21.06 -2.94 -18.44
N ARG A 263 -20.92 -2.39 -19.65
CA ARG A 263 -21.70 -1.23 -20.09
C ARG A 263 -23.21 -1.48 -20.01
N ARG A 264 -23.69 -2.61 -20.59
CA ARG A 264 -25.12 -2.97 -20.56
C ARG A 264 -25.67 -3.16 -19.15
N GLY A 265 -24.81 -3.58 -18.20
CA GLY A 265 -25.22 -3.72 -16.80
C GLY A 265 -25.27 -2.42 -16.03
N ASN A 266 -24.70 -1.34 -16.57
CA ASN A 266 -24.64 -0.02 -15.93
C ASN A 266 -25.58 1.02 -16.57
N GLU A 267 -26.14 0.76 -17.74
CA GLU A 267 -27.19 1.54 -18.40
C GLU A 267 -28.59 1.15 -17.90
#